data_b92b14e0a1890b4bae0be79ffd0c1ce3
#
_entry.id   b92b14e0a1890b4bae0be79ffd0c1ce3
#
_cell.length_a   1.000
_cell.length_b   1.000
_cell.length_c   1.000
_cell.angle_alpha   90.00
_cell.angle_beta   90.00
_cell.angle_gamma   90.00
#
_symmetry.space_group_name_H-M   'P 1'
#
loop_
_entity.id
_entity.type
_entity.pdbx_description
1 polymer ?
#
loop_
_entity_poly.entity_id
_entity_poly.type
_entity_poly.pdbx_seq_one_letter_code
_entity_poly.pdbx_strand_id
1 'polypeptide(L)'
;LMTSDGWKIKSDQSYFMGGTMYLVSYQYKDSMVDQEAKTMTVEFLSEPLCIDAPIRVGSIVDYPSNAPCYNIAYESNGPVFYDDYILIVPVFYWVHDGDDIKYHSLELVYDPSISGEVLKLHLRHNISNDEELRRDKYTIQYCAFDLQYVFSLSGKPDKIVIEYEKNSFNSNLESAQTTTYTLSYNK
;
A
#
# COMPACT_ATOMS: atom_id res chain seq x y z
N LEU A 1 1.20 -19.63 1.70
CA LEU A 1 0.46 -18.39 1.50
C LEU A 1 -1.04 -18.66 1.41
N MET A 2 -1.84 -17.62 1.65
CA MET A 2 -3.29 -17.67 1.49
C MET A 2 -3.78 -16.43 0.76
N THR A 3 -4.71 -16.58 -0.19
CA THR A 3 -5.33 -15.46 -0.90
C THR A 3 -6.55 -14.93 -0.12
N SER A 4 -7.07 -13.76 -0.50
CA SER A 4 -8.25 -13.13 0.12
C SER A 4 -9.53 -13.97 -0.01
N ASP A 5 -9.65 -14.79 -1.04
CA ASP A 5 -10.77 -15.71 -1.28
C ASP A 5 -10.55 -17.11 -0.70
N GLY A 6 -9.49 -17.26 0.12
CA GLY A 6 -9.22 -18.44 0.94
C GLY A 6 -8.45 -19.57 0.25
N TRP A 7 -7.85 -19.33 -0.93
CA TRP A 7 -6.96 -20.30 -1.55
C TRP A 7 -5.65 -20.45 -0.80
N LYS A 8 -5.22 -21.68 -0.57
CA LYS A 8 -3.90 -22.00 0.00
C LYS A 8 -2.91 -22.24 -1.13
N ILE A 9 -1.93 -21.35 -1.25
CA ILE A 9 -0.85 -21.45 -2.22
C ILE A 9 0.32 -22.19 -1.59
N LYS A 10 0.80 -23.26 -2.22
CA LYS A 10 1.97 -24.05 -1.85
C LYS A 10 3.03 -23.91 -2.94
N SER A 11 4.30 -23.95 -2.55
CA SER A 11 5.42 -24.02 -3.48
C SER A 11 6.56 -24.82 -2.85
N ASP A 12 7.31 -25.52 -3.68
CA ASP A 12 8.55 -26.21 -3.25
C ASP A 12 9.75 -25.24 -3.16
N GLN A 13 9.59 -24.01 -3.66
CA GLN A 13 10.59 -22.96 -3.55
C GLN A 13 10.57 -22.35 -2.13
N SER A 14 11.74 -22.24 -1.52
CA SER A 14 11.91 -21.66 -0.19
C SER A 14 12.40 -20.23 -0.29
N TYR A 15 11.63 -19.29 0.27
CA TYR A 15 12.02 -17.90 0.45
C TYR A 15 11.90 -17.51 1.92
N PHE A 16 12.75 -16.59 2.37
CA PHE A 16 12.59 -16.01 3.69
C PHE A 16 11.41 -15.04 3.66
N MET A 17 10.38 -15.35 4.45
CA MET A 17 9.15 -14.58 4.51
C MET A 17 8.96 -14.05 5.94
N GLY A 18 9.46 -12.82 6.18
CA GLY A 18 9.40 -12.17 7.49
C GLY A 18 8.24 -11.21 7.69
N GLY A 19 7.41 -11.01 6.66
CA GLY A 19 6.26 -10.10 6.70
C GLY A 19 4.92 -10.83 6.73
N THR A 20 3.83 -10.05 6.69
CA THR A 20 2.45 -10.56 6.72
C THR A 20 1.85 -10.62 5.32
N MET A 21 2.07 -9.59 4.50
CA MET A 21 1.48 -9.46 3.17
C MET A 21 2.55 -9.48 2.07
N TYR A 22 2.27 -10.24 1.01
CA TYR A 22 3.18 -10.41 -0.11
C TYR A 22 2.48 -10.23 -1.44
N LEU A 23 3.13 -9.51 -2.35
CA LEU A 23 2.82 -9.54 -3.76
C LEU A 23 3.60 -10.70 -4.38
N VAL A 24 2.90 -11.61 -5.07
CA VAL A 24 3.50 -12.80 -5.68
C VAL A 24 3.12 -12.88 -7.15
N SER A 25 4.09 -13.26 -7.98
CA SER A 25 3.88 -13.66 -9.36
C SER A 25 4.14 -15.16 -9.49
N TYR A 26 3.21 -15.91 -10.02
CA TYR A 26 3.33 -17.36 -10.08
C TYR A 26 2.67 -17.96 -11.33
N GLN A 27 3.08 -19.19 -11.63
CA GLN A 27 2.41 -20.04 -12.62
C GLN A 27 2.01 -21.39 -11.99
N TYR A 28 1.02 -22.04 -12.56
CA TYR A 28 0.56 -23.35 -12.14
C TYR A 28 0.00 -24.15 -13.32
N LYS A 29 -0.12 -25.47 -13.13
CA LYS A 29 -0.82 -26.36 -14.07
C LYS A 29 -2.17 -26.74 -13.48
N ASP A 30 -3.19 -26.89 -14.32
CA ASP A 30 -4.55 -27.26 -13.87
C ASP A 30 -4.57 -28.53 -13.01
N SER A 31 -3.68 -29.49 -13.29
CA SER A 31 -3.53 -30.74 -12.50
C SER A 31 -3.01 -30.49 -11.08
N MET A 32 -2.51 -29.28 -10.76
CA MET A 32 -1.99 -28.89 -9.44
C MET A 32 -3.01 -28.06 -8.63
N VAL A 33 -4.24 -27.97 -9.13
CA VAL A 33 -5.32 -27.23 -8.49
C VAL A 33 -6.34 -28.21 -7.93
N ASP A 34 -6.56 -28.14 -6.62
CA ASP A 34 -7.63 -28.84 -5.92
C ASP A 34 -8.72 -27.82 -5.58
N GLN A 35 -9.79 -27.85 -6.36
CA GLN A 35 -10.92 -26.93 -6.23
C GLN A 35 -11.72 -27.18 -4.93
N GLU A 36 -11.83 -28.45 -4.51
CA GLU A 36 -12.60 -28.82 -3.31
C GLU A 36 -11.87 -28.36 -2.04
N ALA A 37 -10.56 -28.60 -1.98
CA ALA A 37 -9.72 -28.17 -0.85
C ALA A 37 -9.28 -26.71 -0.93
N LYS A 38 -9.59 -26.00 -2.04
CA LYS A 38 -9.06 -24.66 -2.34
C LYS A 38 -7.55 -24.58 -2.16
N THR A 39 -6.81 -25.52 -2.73
CA THR A 39 -5.35 -25.53 -2.69
C THR A 39 -4.77 -25.55 -4.09
N MET A 40 -3.66 -24.85 -4.28
CA MET A 40 -2.90 -24.93 -5.52
C MET A 40 -1.40 -25.02 -5.22
N THR A 41 -0.69 -25.84 -6.01
CA THR A 41 0.78 -25.84 -5.99
C THR A 41 1.28 -25.00 -7.16
N VAL A 42 2.14 -24.06 -6.86
CA VAL A 42 2.62 -23.05 -7.81
C VAL A 42 4.13 -23.05 -7.90
N GLU A 43 4.62 -22.54 -9.00
CA GLU A 43 6.00 -22.08 -9.18
C GLU A 43 6.02 -20.55 -9.16
N PHE A 44 6.77 -19.93 -8.24
CA PHE A 44 6.94 -18.49 -8.23
C PHE A 44 7.85 -18.06 -9.38
N LEU A 45 7.41 -17.06 -10.14
CA LEU A 45 8.16 -16.48 -11.25
C LEU A 45 9.21 -15.47 -10.79
N SER A 46 9.05 -14.97 -9.56
CA SER A 46 10.00 -14.08 -8.89
C SER A 46 9.93 -14.30 -7.39
N GLU A 47 10.91 -13.78 -6.66
CA GLU A 47 10.85 -13.74 -5.20
C GLU A 47 9.60 -12.98 -4.74
N PRO A 48 8.84 -13.51 -3.75
CA PRO A 48 7.73 -12.81 -3.14
C PRO A 48 8.16 -11.46 -2.54
N LEU A 49 7.50 -10.39 -2.95
CA LEU A 49 7.77 -9.04 -2.47
C LEU A 49 6.90 -8.74 -1.25
N CYS A 50 7.51 -8.52 -0.08
CA CYS A 50 6.80 -8.03 1.10
C CYS A 50 6.28 -6.61 0.85
N ILE A 51 4.98 -6.39 1.10
CA ILE A 51 4.30 -5.11 0.89
C ILE A 51 3.79 -4.47 2.18
N ASP A 52 4.15 -5.03 3.33
CA ASP A 52 3.81 -4.43 4.62
C ASP A 52 4.38 -3.02 4.73
N ALA A 53 3.54 -2.08 5.15
CA ALA A 53 3.90 -0.68 5.30
C ALA A 53 3.47 -0.14 6.68
N PRO A 54 4.24 0.79 7.27
CA PRO A 54 3.98 1.26 8.62
C PRO A 54 2.76 2.19 8.70
N ILE A 55 2.07 2.10 9.85
CA ILE A 55 1.09 3.09 10.29
C ILE A 55 1.64 3.80 11.52
N ARG A 56 1.51 5.12 11.53
CA ARG A 56 1.83 5.99 12.66
C ARG A 56 0.55 6.51 13.28
N VAL A 57 0.55 6.61 14.59
CA VAL A 57 -0.55 7.26 15.34
C VAL A 57 0.04 8.46 16.06
N GLY A 58 -0.46 9.65 15.73
CA GLY A 58 0.05 10.91 16.27
C GLY A 58 -0.31 12.10 15.40
N SER A 59 0.17 13.28 15.78
CA SER A 59 -0.09 14.51 15.02
C SER A 59 0.52 14.43 13.61
N ILE A 60 -0.26 14.80 12.61
CA ILE A 60 0.22 14.85 11.22
C ILE A 60 1.41 15.79 11.00
N VAL A 61 1.57 16.79 11.89
CA VAL A 61 2.69 17.75 11.82
C VAL A 61 4.04 17.07 12.12
N ASP A 62 4.02 16.00 12.92
CA ASP A 62 5.22 15.24 13.28
C ASP A 62 5.69 14.31 12.16
N TYR A 63 4.84 14.11 11.15
CA TYR A 63 5.09 13.20 10.02
C TYR A 63 4.87 13.92 8.67
N PRO A 64 5.72 14.89 8.32
CA PRO A 64 5.59 15.60 7.05
C PRO A 64 5.97 14.71 5.85
N SER A 65 5.36 14.95 4.69
CA SER A 65 5.90 14.48 3.42
C SER A 65 7.01 15.41 2.92
N ASN A 66 7.99 14.87 2.20
CA ASN A 66 8.96 15.64 1.43
C ASN A 66 8.88 15.39 -0.09
N ALA A 67 7.96 14.50 -0.51
CA ALA A 67 7.71 14.22 -1.91
C ALA A 67 6.20 13.99 -2.17
N PRO A 68 5.69 14.35 -3.36
CA PRO A 68 4.32 14.07 -3.72
C PRO A 68 4.17 12.64 -4.26
N CYS A 69 2.95 12.10 -4.16
CA CYS A 69 2.53 10.96 -4.96
C CYS A 69 2.09 11.41 -6.36
N TYR A 70 2.25 10.56 -7.35
CA TYR A 70 1.59 10.75 -8.65
C TYR A 70 0.07 10.52 -8.52
N ASN A 71 -0.31 9.41 -7.91
CA ASN A 71 -1.71 9.05 -7.61
C ASN A 71 -1.76 7.83 -6.66
N ILE A 72 -2.95 7.53 -6.10
CA ILE A 72 -3.22 6.27 -5.38
C ILE A 72 -4.38 5.47 -6.00
N ALA A 73 -4.90 5.93 -7.13
CA ALA A 73 -5.90 5.21 -7.91
C ALA A 73 -5.68 5.52 -9.40
N TYR A 74 -5.59 4.47 -10.21
CA TYR A 74 -5.44 4.60 -11.65
C TYR A 74 -6.21 3.49 -12.35
N GLU A 75 -7.12 3.84 -13.27
CA GLU A 75 -8.04 2.93 -13.95
C GLU A 75 -8.87 2.12 -12.93
N SER A 76 -8.75 0.78 -12.94
CA SER A 76 -9.43 -0.12 -11.99
C SER A 76 -8.63 -0.38 -10.72
N ASN A 77 -7.40 0.13 -10.62
CA ASN A 77 -6.54 -0.05 -9.45
C ASN A 77 -6.74 1.11 -8.47
N GLY A 78 -7.18 0.80 -7.27
CA GLY A 78 -7.34 1.76 -6.17
C GLY A 78 -7.19 1.06 -4.83
N PRO A 79 -7.25 1.83 -3.73
CA PRO A 79 -7.23 1.27 -2.38
C PRO A 79 -8.37 0.25 -2.17
N VAL A 80 -8.03 -0.92 -1.63
CA VAL A 80 -8.98 -2.02 -1.35
C VAL A 80 -8.68 -2.67 -0.02
N PHE A 81 -9.69 -3.24 0.62
CA PHE A 81 -9.50 -4.12 1.77
C PHE A 81 -9.23 -5.56 1.32
N TYR A 82 -8.15 -6.14 1.84
CA TYR A 82 -7.86 -7.57 1.71
C TYR A 82 -8.74 -8.39 2.66
N ASP A 83 -8.86 -7.94 3.90
CA ASP A 83 -9.73 -8.49 4.96
C ASP A 83 -10.35 -7.36 5.78
N ASP A 84 -10.75 -7.65 7.04
CA ASP A 84 -11.37 -6.68 7.94
C ASP A 84 -10.45 -5.54 8.37
N TYR A 85 -9.14 -5.70 8.25
CA TYR A 85 -8.16 -4.77 8.83
C TYR A 85 -7.06 -4.36 7.87
N ILE A 86 -6.75 -5.17 6.88
CA ILE A 86 -5.64 -4.90 5.97
C ILE A 86 -6.13 -4.07 4.79
N LEU A 87 -5.66 -2.83 4.73
CA LEU A 87 -5.89 -1.91 3.61
C LEU A 87 -4.70 -1.96 2.65
N ILE A 88 -4.93 -2.38 1.41
CA ILE A 88 -3.92 -2.35 0.36
C ILE A 88 -4.10 -1.08 -0.46
N VAL A 89 -3.04 -0.27 -0.55
CA VAL A 89 -3.02 0.98 -1.32
C VAL A 89 -1.97 0.87 -2.42
N PRO A 90 -2.36 0.96 -3.70
CA PRO A 90 -1.43 1.13 -4.80
C PRO A 90 -0.97 2.59 -4.82
N VAL A 91 0.30 2.83 -4.55
CA VAL A 91 0.87 4.18 -4.57
C VAL A 91 1.73 4.36 -5.80
N PHE A 92 1.35 5.28 -6.66
CA PHE A 92 2.14 5.71 -7.82
C PHE A 92 2.96 6.94 -7.42
N TYR A 93 4.24 6.94 -7.70
CA TYR A 93 5.12 8.06 -7.39
C TYR A 93 6.26 8.20 -8.40
N TRP A 94 6.88 9.38 -8.41
CA TRP A 94 7.97 9.72 -9.34
C TRP A 94 9.29 9.14 -8.87
N VAL A 95 10.05 8.58 -9.81
CA VAL A 95 11.38 8.01 -9.60
C VAL A 95 12.36 8.49 -10.68
N HIS A 96 13.65 8.43 -10.39
CA HIS A 96 14.70 8.60 -11.37
C HIS A 96 14.88 7.32 -12.20
N ASP A 97 15.14 6.20 -11.53
CA ASP A 97 15.21 4.85 -12.11
C ASP A 97 14.85 3.78 -11.07
N GLY A 98 15.04 2.49 -11.42
CA GLY A 98 14.68 1.39 -10.52
C GLY A 98 15.47 1.34 -9.22
N ASP A 99 16.68 1.89 -9.17
CA ASP A 99 17.51 1.93 -7.96
C ASP A 99 17.06 3.04 -6.99
N ASP A 100 16.38 4.07 -7.48
CA ASP A 100 15.84 5.15 -6.67
C ASP A 100 14.74 4.67 -5.70
N ILE A 101 14.01 3.60 -6.05
CA ILE A 101 12.89 3.06 -5.24
C ILE A 101 13.30 2.77 -3.80
N LYS A 102 14.52 2.31 -3.54
CA LYS A 102 15.02 1.99 -2.18
C LYS A 102 15.10 3.20 -1.24
N TYR A 103 15.10 4.41 -1.79
CA TYR A 103 15.15 5.64 -1.02
C TYR A 103 13.76 6.19 -0.68
N HIS A 104 12.70 5.64 -1.28
CA HIS A 104 11.32 6.05 -1.06
C HIS A 104 10.72 5.27 0.11
N SER A 105 10.02 5.95 0.98
CA SER A 105 9.24 5.37 2.06
C SER A 105 7.81 5.88 2.03
N LEU A 106 6.87 4.97 2.27
CA LEU A 106 5.44 5.23 2.28
C LEU A 106 4.87 4.79 3.61
N GLU A 107 4.13 5.67 4.26
CA GLU A 107 3.47 5.36 5.53
C GLU A 107 2.08 6.02 5.61
N LEU A 108 1.18 5.44 6.40
CA LEU A 108 -0.07 6.09 6.78
C LEU A 108 0.06 6.70 8.18
N VAL A 109 -0.51 7.89 8.36
CA VAL A 109 -0.62 8.56 9.64
C VAL A 109 -2.09 8.69 10.02
N TYR A 110 -2.44 8.26 11.22
CA TYR A 110 -3.72 8.50 11.86
C TYR A 110 -3.54 9.53 12.98
N ASP A 111 -4.20 10.69 12.82
CA ASP A 111 -4.22 11.71 13.86
C ASP A 111 -5.59 11.68 14.56
N PRO A 112 -5.67 11.17 15.80
CA PRO A 112 -6.93 11.10 16.52
C PRO A 112 -7.49 12.48 16.90
N SER A 113 -6.68 13.53 16.88
CA SER A 113 -7.12 14.90 17.25
C SER A 113 -7.97 15.57 16.18
N ILE A 114 -7.86 15.13 14.92
CA ILE A 114 -8.61 15.65 13.77
C ILE A 114 -9.66 14.69 13.23
N SER A 115 -9.88 13.58 13.92
CA SER A 115 -10.89 12.58 13.55
C SER A 115 -12.28 13.10 13.83
N GLY A 116 -13.18 12.97 12.87
CA GLY A 116 -14.60 13.23 12.95
C GLY A 116 -15.42 11.94 12.78
N GLU A 117 -16.60 12.05 12.18
CA GLU A 117 -17.47 10.90 11.85
C GLU A 117 -16.86 9.95 10.80
N VAL A 118 -15.84 10.39 10.09
CA VAL A 118 -15.16 9.65 9.03
C VAL A 118 -13.72 9.42 9.46
N LEU A 119 -13.22 8.20 9.32
CA LEU A 119 -11.82 7.91 9.57
C LEU A 119 -10.96 8.56 8.48
N LYS A 120 -10.13 9.52 8.88
CA LYS A 120 -9.17 10.17 7.99
C LYS A 120 -7.77 9.62 8.24
N LEU A 121 -7.13 9.15 7.18
CA LEU A 121 -5.74 8.68 7.15
C LEU A 121 -4.94 9.58 6.22
N HIS A 122 -3.70 9.86 6.57
CA HIS A 122 -2.81 10.70 5.78
C HIS A 122 -1.67 9.86 5.22
N LEU A 123 -1.65 9.68 3.91
CA LEU A 123 -0.54 9.00 3.24
C LEU A 123 0.65 9.98 3.16
N ARG A 124 1.78 9.54 3.66
CA ARG A 124 3.04 10.26 3.65
C ARG A 124 4.04 9.58 2.73
N HIS A 125 4.67 10.38 1.89
CA HIS A 125 5.71 9.93 1.00
C HIS A 125 6.99 10.69 1.29
N ASN A 126 8.06 9.96 1.61
CA ASN A 126 9.34 10.54 1.95
C ASN A 126 10.46 9.90 1.13
N ILE A 127 11.42 10.73 0.72
CA ILE A 127 12.62 10.36 0.00
C ILE A 127 13.81 10.66 0.89
N SER A 128 14.64 9.64 1.15
CA SER A 128 15.83 9.75 2.00
C SER A 128 17.10 10.12 1.22
N ASN A 129 17.04 10.14 -0.12
CA ASN A 129 18.16 10.54 -0.96
C ASN A 129 18.09 12.05 -1.21
N ASP A 130 19.10 12.79 -0.71
CA ASP A 130 19.23 14.25 -0.86
C ASP A 130 19.84 14.67 -2.21
N GLU A 131 20.19 13.71 -3.07
CA GLU A 131 20.70 14.04 -4.42
C GLU A 131 19.58 14.68 -5.26
N GLU A 132 19.91 15.73 -5.99
CA GLU A 132 19.00 16.37 -6.96
C GLU A 132 18.85 15.50 -8.22
N LEU A 133 18.20 14.34 -8.06
CA LEU A 133 17.89 13.46 -9.16
C LEU A 133 16.66 13.96 -9.92
N ARG A 134 16.78 13.94 -11.25
CA ARG A 134 15.62 14.19 -12.10
C ARG A 134 14.69 12.96 -12.06
N ARG A 135 13.61 13.06 -11.30
CA ARG A 135 12.56 12.04 -11.22
C ARG A 135 11.49 12.31 -12.25
N ASP A 136 11.65 11.73 -13.42
CA ASP A 136 10.79 11.94 -14.60
C ASP A 136 10.08 10.66 -15.08
N LYS A 137 10.27 9.55 -14.36
CA LYS A 137 9.53 8.31 -14.53
C LYS A 137 8.63 8.10 -13.33
N TYR A 138 7.58 7.30 -13.48
CA TYR A 138 6.80 6.87 -12.33
C TYR A 138 6.80 5.35 -12.20
N THR A 139 6.65 4.91 -10.98
CA THR A 139 6.49 3.50 -10.61
C THR A 139 5.26 3.30 -9.74
N ILE A 140 4.92 2.06 -9.48
CA ILE A 140 3.88 1.67 -8.53
C ILE A 140 4.51 0.84 -7.41
N GLN A 141 4.10 1.12 -6.18
CA GLN A 141 4.35 0.28 -5.02
C GLN A 141 3.03 -0.03 -4.34
N TYR A 142 2.78 -1.30 -4.10
CA TYR A 142 1.66 -1.72 -3.26
C TYR A 142 2.08 -1.67 -1.81
N CYS A 143 1.24 -1.05 -0.97
CA CYS A 143 1.47 -0.93 0.46
C CYS A 143 0.31 -1.57 1.20
N ALA A 144 0.58 -2.51 2.10
CA ALA A 144 -0.42 -3.14 2.96
C ALA A 144 -0.32 -2.55 4.37
N PHE A 145 -1.40 -1.96 4.84
CA PHE A 145 -1.49 -1.29 6.12
C PHE A 145 -2.44 -2.04 7.05
N ASP A 146 -1.96 -2.50 8.20
CA ASP A 146 -2.78 -3.11 9.24
C ASP A 146 -3.48 -2.04 10.09
N LEU A 147 -4.78 -1.86 9.89
CA LEU A 147 -5.60 -0.88 10.58
C LEU A 147 -6.17 -1.37 11.92
N GLN A 148 -5.83 -2.58 12.39
CA GLN A 148 -6.42 -3.16 13.59
C GLN A 148 -6.27 -2.23 14.82
N TYR A 149 -5.07 -1.67 15.02
CA TYR A 149 -4.81 -0.74 16.11
C TYR A 149 -5.59 0.57 15.92
N VAL A 150 -5.63 1.12 14.72
CA VAL A 150 -6.40 2.35 14.42
C VAL A 150 -7.88 2.14 14.73
N PHE A 151 -8.47 1.02 14.30
CA PHE A 151 -9.87 0.70 14.57
C PHE A 151 -10.16 0.45 16.06
N SER A 152 -9.17 0.03 16.83
CA SER A 152 -9.31 -0.07 18.29
C SER A 152 -9.44 1.30 18.96
N LEU A 153 -8.89 2.34 18.35
CA LEU A 153 -8.95 3.73 18.83
C LEU A 153 -10.17 4.49 18.33
N SER A 154 -10.51 4.33 17.04
CA SER A 154 -11.57 5.10 16.36
C SER A 154 -12.90 4.38 16.26
N GLY A 155 -12.94 3.07 16.51
CA GLY A 155 -14.02 2.19 16.06
C GLY A 155 -13.93 1.89 14.56
N LYS A 156 -14.73 0.93 14.09
CA LYS A 156 -14.84 0.62 12.66
C LYS A 156 -15.68 1.70 11.97
N PRO A 157 -15.14 2.39 10.95
CA PRO A 157 -15.84 3.48 10.29
C PRO A 157 -16.74 2.95 9.16
N ASP A 158 -17.75 3.72 8.75
CA ASP A 158 -18.48 3.46 7.49
C ASP A 158 -17.67 3.85 6.27
N LYS A 159 -16.81 4.86 6.43
CA LYS A 159 -15.99 5.42 5.36
C LYS A 159 -14.58 5.74 5.85
N ILE A 160 -13.63 5.52 4.96
CA ILE A 160 -12.23 5.93 5.16
C ILE A 160 -11.87 6.93 4.07
N VAL A 161 -11.24 8.02 4.48
CA VAL A 161 -10.67 9.02 3.59
C VAL A 161 -9.16 8.97 3.69
N ILE A 162 -8.49 8.73 2.58
CA ILE A 162 -7.02 8.83 2.46
C ILE A 162 -6.69 10.18 1.85
N GLU A 163 -6.02 11.04 2.61
CA GLU A 163 -5.51 12.33 2.16
C GLU A 163 -4.03 12.21 1.81
N TYR A 164 -3.60 12.80 0.71
CA TYR A 164 -2.22 12.75 0.23
C TYR A 164 -1.88 13.96 -0.64
N GLU A 165 -0.58 14.28 -0.71
CA GLU A 165 -0.05 15.30 -1.62
C GLU A 165 0.12 14.70 -3.01
N LYS A 166 -0.62 15.23 -4.00
CA LYS A 166 -0.65 14.75 -5.38
C LYS A 166 0.01 15.72 -6.33
N ASN A 167 0.92 15.21 -7.16
CA ASN A 167 1.43 15.92 -8.32
C ASN A 167 1.60 14.94 -9.50
N SER A 168 0.70 15.03 -10.48
CA SER A 168 0.72 14.16 -11.66
C SER A 168 1.59 14.70 -12.80
N PHE A 169 2.29 15.83 -12.60
CA PHE A 169 3.09 16.48 -13.64
C PHE A 169 4.59 16.36 -13.41
N ASN A 170 5.01 16.34 -12.15
CA ASN A 170 6.40 16.27 -11.75
C ASN A 170 6.55 15.84 -10.27
N SER A 171 7.80 15.67 -9.83
CA SER A 171 8.15 15.27 -8.45
C SER A 171 8.23 16.43 -7.45
N ASN A 172 7.82 17.64 -7.81
CA ASN A 172 7.93 18.80 -6.92
C ASN A 172 6.75 18.86 -5.93
N LEU A 173 7.06 18.81 -4.63
CA LEU A 173 6.07 18.89 -3.55
C LEU A 173 5.45 20.31 -3.46
N GLU A 174 6.19 21.39 -3.71
CA GLU A 174 5.69 22.76 -3.61
C GLU A 174 4.52 23.05 -4.57
N SER A 175 4.48 22.33 -5.71
CA SER A 175 3.39 22.43 -6.69
C SER A 175 2.35 21.30 -6.56
N ALA A 176 2.46 20.48 -5.52
CA ALA A 176 1.49 19.42 -5.24
C ALA A 176 0.17 19.99 -4.71
N GLN A 177 -0.89 19.22 -4.84
CA GLN A 177 -2.20 19.54 -4.33
C GLN A 177 -2.64 18.48 -3.32
N THR A 178 -3.09 18.90 -2.16
CA THR A 178 -3.74 18.01 -1.21
C THR A 178 -5.00 17.42 -1.86
N THR A 179 -5.05 16.11 -1.93
CA THR A 179 -6.11 15.34 -2.59
C THR A 179 -6.61 14.26 -1.66
N THR A 180 -7.85 13.86 -1.83
CA THR A 180 -8.46 12.78 -1.04
C THR A 180 -8.97 11.65 -1.92
N TYR A 181 -8.87 10.44 -1.41
CA TYR A 181 -9.54 9.26 -1.93
C TYR A 181 -10.47 8.70 -0.86
N THR A 182 -11.73 8.43 -1.21
CA THR A 182 -12.72 7.91 -0.27
C THR A 182 -13.10 6.49 -0.65
N LEU A 183 -13.04 5.58 0.32
CA LEU A 183 -13.54 4.23 0.18
C LEU A 183 -14.59 3.94 1.25
N SER A 184 -15.61 3.15 0.87
CA SER A 184 -16.61 2.65 1.81
C SER A 184 -16.07 1.41 2.49
N TYR A 185 -16.23 1.35 3.81
CA TYR A 185 -15.95 0.16 4.60
C TYR A 185 -17.25 -0.62 4.78
N ASN A 186 -17.72 -1.25 3.67
CA ASN A 186 -18.94 -2.06 3.69
C ASN A 186 -18.55 -3.51 3.95
N LYS A 187 -18.90 -4.01 5.13
CA LYS A 187 -18.93 -5.45 5.42
C LYS A 187 -20.19 -5.81 6.19
#